data_ce5a0bceb3a754d1f2435821e606af44
#
_entry.id   ce5a0bceb3a754d1f2435821e606af44
#
_cell.length_a   1.000
_cell.length_b   1.000
_cell.length_c   1.000
_cell.angle_alpha   90.00
_cell.angle_beta   90.00
_cell.angle_gamma   90.00
#
_symmetry.space_group_name_H-M   'P 1'
#
loop_
_entity.id
_entity.type
_entity.pdbx_description
1 polymer ?
#
loop_
_entity_poly.entity_id
_entity_poly.type
_entity_poly.pdbx_seq_one_letter_code
_entity_poly.pdbx_strand_id
1 'polypeptide(L)'
;RKPIDVIAKTNPILILDEPQKLNGPATQKAMKRFNPLFSVNYSATHKQEHNEVYRLDAIDAYNHKLVKKIEVKGIEVVNLKGIDGYLYCDSFVTSKNKPPMVKLEFEQQLKSGTVKRVLRNCAYGDNLYELSNGMLQYDGYKISEIDASDTGCVRFTNGEELHGGEVANNSQEMSDLRRVQIRETIKSHFEKEEQLFAQGIKTLSLFFIDEVAKYRQYDEDGTQKLGEYGKIFEEEYQKIFRDRMQELYQTPYGEYLRNMAADVSAVHTGYFSIDKKGHSVDSKCERGKDTSNDESAYDLIMRNKEALLSFNNPVRFIFSHSALREGWD
;
A
#
# COMPACT_ATOMS: atom_id res chain seq x y z
N ARG A 1 8.83 23.62 44.46
CA ARG A 1 8.80 24.35 43.16
C ARG A 1 8.51 23.35 42.07
N LYS A 2 7.68 23.70 41.10
CA LYS A 2 7.40 22.84 39.95
C LYS A 2 8.61 22.93 38.99
N PRO A 3 9.05 21.83 38.34
CA PRO A 3 10.18 21.87 37.42
C PRO A 3 10.05 22.92 36.32
N ILE A 4 8.85 23.12 35.78
CA ILE A 4 8.58 24.12 34.75
C ILE A 4 8.86 25.57 35.24
N ASP A 5 8.62 25.87 36.50
CA ASP A 5 8.86 27.21 37.05
C ASP A 5 10.36 27.52 37.19
N VAL A 6 11.19 26.47 37.32
CA VAL A 6 12.65 26.59 37.33
C VAL A 6 13.16 26.83 35.90
N ILE A 7 12.70 26.05 34.92
CA ILE A 7 13.06 26.18 33.50
C ILE A 7 12.62 27.54 32.97
N ALA A 8 11.39 28.01 33.29
CA ALA A 8 10.89 29.29 32.83
C ALA A 8 11.76 30.49 33.26
N LYS A 9 12.52 30.37 34.37
CA LYS A 9 13.41 31.43 34.83
C LYS A 9 14.66 31.58 34.00
N THR A 10 15.02 30.57 33.20
CA THR A 10 16.19 30.63 32.31
C THR A 10 15.88 31.23 30.97
N ASN A 11 14.60 31.56 30.69
CA ASN A 11 14.13 32.06 29.39
C ASN A 11 14.65 31.17 28.23
N PRO A 12 14.27 29.89 28.19
CA PRO A 12 14.85 28.95 27.25
C PRO A 12 14.47 29.26 25.80
N ILE A 13 15.28 28.78 24.85
CA ILE A 13 14.88 28.69 23.45
C ILE A 13 14.06 27.38 23.31
N LEU A 14 12.87 27.46 22.74
CA LEU A 14 12.07 26.29 22.40
C LEU A 14 12.33 25.86 20.97
N ILE A 15 12.69 24.61 20.78
CA ILE A 15 12.78 23.97 19.47
C ILE A 15 11.60 23.02 19.39
N LEU A 16 10.70 23.25 18.43
CA LEU A 16 9.46 22.47 18.24
C LEU A 16 9.58 21.72 16.92
N ASP A 17 9.57 20.41 17.00
CA ASP A 17 9.48 19.53 15.84
C ASP A 17 8.01 19.17 15.60
N GLU A 18 7.55 19.24 14.34
CA GLU A 18 6.17 19.00 13.94
C GLU A 18 5.12 19.77 14.78
N PRO A 19 5.26 21.13 14.90
CA PRO A 19 4.43 21.93 15.80
C PRO A 19 2.94 21.91 15.48
N GLN A 20 2.52 21.51 14.26
CA GLN A 20 1.12 21.34 13.91
C GLN A 20 0.42 20.25 14.75
N LYS A 21 1.16 19.31 15.34
CA LYS A 21 0.65 18.31 16.29
C LYS A 21 0.39 18.90 17.67
N LEU A 22 0.97 20.05 17.97
CA LEU A 22 0.93 20.75 19.27
C LEU A 22 -0.08 21.91 19.29
N ASN A 23 -0.98 22.01 18.32
CA ASN A 23 -1.90 23.14 18.16
C ASN A 23 -3.14 23.12 19.09
N GLY A 24 -3.26 22.13 19.97
CA GLY A 24 -4.34 22.11 20.98
C GLY A 24 -4.25 23.28 21.95
N PRO A 25 -5.40 23.94 22.32
CA PRO A 25 -5.40 25.10 23.21
C PRO A 25 -4.71 24.84 24.56
N ALA A 26 -4.83 23.63 25.11
CA ALA A 26 -4.20 23.27 26.38
C ALA A 26 -2.66 23.17 26.20
N THR A 27 -2.18 22.59 25.11
CA THR A 27 -0.75 22.46 24.79
C THR A 27 -0.14 23.84 24.55
N GLN A 28 -0.80 24.71 23.80
CA GLN A 28 -0.36 26.09 23.57
C GLN A 28 -0.24 26.87 24.86
N LYS A 29 -1.21 26.70 25.79
CA LYS A 29 -1.14 27.31 27.12
C LYS A 29 0.01 26.74 27.95
N ALA A 30 0.30 25.46 27.85
CA ALA A 30 1.43 24.82 28.53
C ALA A 30 2.78 25.34 27.98
N MET A 31 2.92 25.49 26.65
CA MET A 31 4.12 26.02 26.00
C MET A 31 4.45 27.45 26.46
N LYS A 32 3.44 28.30 26.60
CA LYS A 32 3.63 29.68 27.14
C LYS A 32 4.19 29.71 28.57
N ARG A 33 3.99 28.66 29.37
CA ARG A 33 4.54 28.57 30.74
C ARG A 33 6.06 28.41 30.79
N PHE A 34 6.70 27.98 29.73
CA PHE A 34 8.16 27.95 29.63
C PHE A 34 8.79 29.34 29.57
N ASN A 35 7.99 30.39 29.30
CA ASN A 35 8.46 31.76 29.13
C ASN A 35 9.67 31.87 28.21
N PRO A 36 9.57 31.31 26.99
CA PRO A 36 10.74 31.23 26.09
C PRO A 36 11.18 32.58 25.58
N LEU A 37 12.46 32.75 25.31
CA LEU A 37 13.01 33.91 24.65
C LEU A 37 12.47 34.01 23.21
N PHE A 38 12.49 32.88 22.48
CA PHE A 38 11.83 32.67 21.21
C PHE A 38 11.63 31.16 20.96
N SER A 39 10.86 30.83 19.95
CA SER A 39 10.68 29.42 19.50
C SER A 39 11.08 29.26 18.05
N VAL A 40 11.74 28.13 17.72
CA VAL A 40 12.06 27.70 16.38
C VAL A 40 11.19 26.49 16.05
N ASN A 41 10.46 26.58 14.96
CA ASN A 41 9.54 25.54 14.52
C ASN A 41 10.11 24.83 13.29
N TYR A 42 10.28 23.51 13.37
CA TYR A 42 10.61 22.66 12.24
C TYR A 42 9.37 21.89 11.80
N SER A 43 8.94 22.08 10.56
CA SER A 43 7.77 21.37 10.02
C SER A 43 7.81 21.31 8.51
N ALA A 44 7.43 20.17 7.96
CA ALA A 44 7.18 20.00 6.53
C ALA A 44 5.84 20.61 6.09
N THR A 45 4.89 20.82 7.02
CA THR A 45 3.53 21.28 6.72
C THR A 45 3.06 22.34 7.72
N HIS A 46 3.32 23.60 7.40
CA HIS A 46 2.82 24.71 8.21
C HIS A 46 1.36 25.01 7.93
N LYS A 47 0.55 25.12 8.99
CA LYS A 47 -0.84 25.61 8.88
C LYS A 47 -0.94 27.14 8.84
N GLN A 48 0.03 27.81 9.42
CA GLN A 48 0.13 29.26 9.45
C GLN A 48 1.60 29.64 9.28
N GLU A 49 1.87 30.57 8.36
CA GLU A 49 3.23 31.08 8.13
C GLU A 49 3.55 32.17 9.17
N HIS A 50 4.64 32.00 9.89
CA HIS A 50 5.17 32.95 10.85
C HIS A 50 6.66 33.09 10.66
N ASN A 51 7.12 34.28 10.23
CA ASN A 51 8.54 34.63 10.14
C ASN A 51 9.41 33.50 9.60
N GLU A 52 9.04 32.99 8.42
CA GLU A 52 9.76 31.88 7.76
C GLU A 52 11.22 32.30 7.50
N VAL A 53 12.15 31.55 8.08
CA VAL A 53 13.58 31.83 7.97
C VAL A 53 14.22 31.00 6.85
N TYR A 54 13.70 29.80 6.64
CA TYR A 54 14.20 28.87 5.63
C TYR A 54 13.07 27.96 5.14
N ARG A 55 13.02 27.73 3.83
CA ARG A 55 12.07 26.82 3.19
C ARG A 55 12.84 25.80 2.38
N LEU A 56 12.50 24.53 2.59
CA LEU A 56 12.89 23.40 1.74
C LEU A 56 11.66 22.50 1.59
N ASP A 57 10.92 22.70 0.53
CA ASP A 57 9.73 21.87 0.28
C ASP A 57 10.10 20.53 -0.36
N ALA A 58 9.10 19.64 -0.52
CA ALA A 58 9.32 18.30 -1.06
C ALA A 58 9.84 18.33 -2.52
N ILE A 59 9.43 19.32 -3.31
CA ILE A 59 9.87 19.49 -4.70
C ILE A 59 11.31 19.98 -4.74
N ASP A 60 11.66 20.95 -3.91
CA ASP A 60 13.01 21.45 -3.79
C ASP A 60 13.97 20.35 -3.31
N ALA A 61 13.57 19.60 -2.29
CA ALA A 61 14.34 18.48 -1.78
C ALA A 61 14.57 17.39 -2.85
N TYR A 62 13.55 17.10 -3.66
CA TYR A 62 13.65 16.17 -4.78
C TYR A 62 14.60 16.69 -5.87
N ASN A 63 14.44 17.94 -6.29
CA ASN A 63 15.28 18.56 -7.32
C ASN A 63 16.76 18.63 -6.90
N HIS A 64 17.01 18.86 -5.62
CA HIS A 64 18.36 18.84 -5.03
C HIS A 64 18.89 17.44 -4.72
N LYS A 65 18.11 16.36 -5.01
CA LYS A 65 18.46 14.95 -4.75
C LYS A 65 18.71 14.63 -3.27
N LEU A 66 18.05 15.35 -2.37
CA LEU A 66 18.17 15.18 -0.92
C LEU A 66 17.22 14.10 -0.39
N VAL A 67 16.18 13.74 -1.17
CA VAL A 67 15.20 12.72 -0.83
C VAL A 67 15.05 11.72 -1.96
N LYS A 68 14.55 10.52 -1.63
CA LYS A 68 14.23 9.47 -2.61
C LYS A 68 13.11 9.92 -3.54
N LYS A 69 13.10 9.43 -4.77
CA LYS A 69 11.98 9.62 -5.71
C LYS A 69 10.71 9.02 -5.11
N ILE A 70 9.63 9.80 -5.10
CA ILE A 70 8.29 9.33 -4.80
C ILE A 70 7.62 9.01 -6.13
N GLU A 71 7.16 7.78 -6.26
CA GLU A 71 6.36 7.30 -7.38
C GLU A 71 5.01 6.83 -6.85
N VAL A 72 3.93 7.36 -7.41
CA VAL A 72 2.57 7.02 -7.01
C VAL A 72 1.90 6.23 -8.12
N LYS A 73 1.46 5.01 -7.80
CA LYS A 73 0.64 4.18 -8.67
C LYS A 73 -0.82 4.32 -8.22
N GLY A 74 -1.59 5.08 -8.99
CA GLY A 74 -3.02 5.28 -8.73
C GLY A 74 -3.84 4.08 -9.21
N ILE A 75 -4.92 3.78 -8.49
CA ILE A 75 -5.96 2.85 -8.91
C ILE A 75 -7.27 3.60 -8.78
N GLU A 76 -7.96 3.77 -9.90
CA GLU A 76 -9.23 4.48 -9.95
C GLU A 76 -10.38 3.49 -10.16
N VAL A 77 -11.48 3.73 -9.47
CA VAL A 77 -12.74 3.02 -9.68
C VAL A 77 -13.59 3.87 -10.61
N VAL A 78 -13.89 3.33 -11.77
CA VAL A 78 -14.73 4.00 -12.77
C VAL A 78 -16.06 3.26 -12.94
N ASN A 79 -17.14 4.00 -13.11
CA ASN A 79 -18.46 3.45 -13.38
C ASN A 79 -18.67 3.40 -14.90
N LEU A 80 -18.58 2.21 -15.49
CA LEU A 80 -18.88 1.98 -16.90
C LEU A 80 -20.36 1.62 -17.10
N LYS A 81 -20.97 2.13 -18.18
CA LYS A 81 -22.36 1.85 -18.50
C LYS A 81 -22.55 0.38 -18.88
N GLY A 82 -23.58 -0.25 -18.31
CA GLY A 82 -23.97 -1.62 -18.63
C GLY A 82 -23.09 -2.71 -18.03
N ILE A 83 -22.08 -2.38 -17.24
CA ILE A 83 -21.35 -3.36 -16.45
C ILE A 83 -21.92 -3.38 -15.02
N ASP A 84 -22.53 -4.50 -14.66
CA ASP A 84 -22.89 -4.85 -13.28
C ASP A 84 -21.86 -5.81 -12.64
N GLY A 85 -20.73 -6.03 -13.31
CA GLY A 85 -19.69 -6.97 -12.93
C GLY A 85 -18.32 -6.34 -12.84
N TYR A 86 -17.34 -7.15 -12.43
CA TYR A 86 -15.93 -6.75 -12.29
C TYR A 86 -15.21 -6.74 -13.63
N LEU A 87 -14.56 -5.63 -13.97
CA LEU A 87 -13.63 -5.51 -15.09
C LEU A 87 -12.43 -4.63 -14.68
N TYR A 88 -11.22 -5.17 -14.76
CA TYR A 88 -9.99 -4.46 -14.43
C TYR A 88 -9.04 -4.44 -15.63
N CYS A 89 -8.50 -3.28 -15.95
CA CYS A 89 -7.44 -3.12 -16.95
C CYS A 89 -6.07 -3.20 -16.26
N ASP A 90 -5.41 -4.35 -16.36
CA ASP A 90 -4.13 -4.61 -15.71
C ASP A 90 -3.00 -3.83 -16.38
N SER A 91 -2.78 -4.05 -17.69
CA SER A 91 -1.67 -3.48 -18.43
C SER A 91 -1.84 -3.66 -19.94
N PHE A 92 -0.97 -2.99 -20.70
CA PHE A 92 -0.88 -3.14 -22.16
C PHE A 92 0.37 -3.94 -22.54
N VAL A 93 0.22 -4.85 -23.47
CA VAL A 93 1.31 -5.69 -23.96
C VAL A 93 1.68 -5.25 -25.37
N THR A 94 2.90 -4.76 -25.55
CA THR A 94 3.43 -4.34 -26.84
C THR A 94 4.51 -5.29 -27.30
N SER A 95 4.60 -5.52 -28.62
CA SER A 95 5.62 -6.33 -29.25
C SER A 95 6.02 -5.70 -30.59
N LYS A 96 7.29 -5.79 -30.96
CA LYS A 96 7.81 -5.21 -32.21
C LYS A 96 7.09 -5.67 -33.48
N ASN A 97 6.53 -6.89 -33.47
CA ASN A 97 6.00 -7.55 -34.66
C ASN A 97 4.53 -7.99 -34.53
N LYS A 98 3.82 -7.57 -33.47
CA LYS A 98 2.41 -7.93 -33.25
C LYS A 98 1.63 -6.70 -32.83
N PRO A 99 0.32 -6.63 -33.19
CA PRO A 99 -0.56 -5.58 -32.69
C PRO A 99 -0.55 -5.56 -31.16
N PRO A 100 -0.80 -4.40 -30.55
CA PRO A 100 -0.89 -4.30 -29.10
C PRO A 100 -2.06 -5.14 -28.57
N MET A 101 -1.88 -5.67 -27.36
CA MET A 101 -2.91 -6.39 -26.62
C MET A 101 -3.12 -5.71 -25.27
N VAL A 102 -4.29 -5.89 -24.68
CA VAL A 102 -4.59 -5.43 -23.33
C VAL A 102 -4.75 -6.64 -22.41
N LYS A 103 -4.19 -6.57 -21.22
CA LYS A 103 -4.45 -7.53 -20.13
C LYS A 103 -5.68 -7.06 -19.38
N LEU A 104 -6.76 -7.83 -19.45
CA LEU A 104 -8.01 -7.59 -18.72
C LEU A 104 -8.27 -8.69 -17.73
N GLU A 105 -8.68 -8.33 -16.52
CA GLU A 105 -9.24 -9.28 -15.55
C GLU A 105 -10.75 -9.08 -15.48
N PHE A 106 -11.48 -10.16 -15.70
CA PHE A 106 -12.93 -10.18 -15.69
C PHE A 106 -13.47 -11.50 -15.17
N GLU A 107 -14.75 -11.55 -14.87
CA GLU A 107 -15.43 -12.74 -14.41
C GLU A 107 -15.76 -13.68 -15.58
N GLN A 108 -15.53 -14.96 -15.39
CA GLN A 108 -15.85 -15.99 -16.35
C GLN A 108 -16.67 -17.12 -15.69
N GLN A 109 -17.77 -17.49 -16.32
CA GLN A 109 -18.57 -18.63 -15.90
C GLN A 109 -17.92 -19.94 -16.40
N LEU A 110 -17.68 -20.86 -15.48
CA LEU A 110 -17.18 -22.20 -15.81
C LEU A 110 -18.33 -23.12 -16.22
N LYS A 111 -18.02 -24.24 -16.88
CA LYS A 111 -19.01 -25.26 -17.22
C LYS A 111 -19.76 -25.85 -16.02
N SER A 112 -19.17 -25.75 -14.83
CA SER A 112 -19.79 -26.11 -13.56
C SER A 112 -20.83 -25.10 -13.06
N GLY A 113 -21.00 -23.96 -13.72
CA GLY A 113 -21.82 -22.85 -13.26
C GLY A 113 -21.11 -21.89 -12.28
N THR A 114 -19.93 -22.26 -11.80
CA THR A 114 -19.14 -21.41 -10.89
C THR A 114 -18.54 -20.24 -11.65
N VAL A 115 -18.59 -19.04 -11.08
CA VAL A 115 -17.95 -17.83 -11.59
C VAL A 115 -16.56 -17.71 -10.97
N LYS A 116 -15.55 -17.40 -11.78
CA LYS A 116 -14.20 -17.06 -11.30
C LYS A 116 -13.63 -15.88 -12.09
N ARG A 117 -12.74 -15.13 -11.47
CA ARG A 117 -11.94 -14.08 -12.15
C ARG A 117 -10.79 -14.69 -12.91
N VAL A 118 -10.61 -14.22 -14.13
CA VAL A 118 -9.55 -14.65 -15.04
C VAL A 118 -8.83 -13.44 -15.60
N LEU A 119 -7.50 -13.46 -15.57
CA LEU A 119 -6.66 -12.46 -16.23
C LEU A 119 -6.32 -13.00 -17.62
N ARG A 120 -6.64 -12.25 -18.68
CA ARG A 120 -6.39 -12.64 -20.08
C ARG A 120 -5.78 -11.53 -20.91
N ASN A 121 -4.91 -11.92 -21.83
CA ASN A 121 -4.50 -11.06 -22.94
C ASN A 121 -5.62 -11.02 -23.96
N CYS A 122 -6.17 -9.84 -24.20
CA CYS A 122 -7.24 -9.59 -25.13
C CYS A 122 -6.72 -8.74 -26.32
N ALA A 123 -7.15 -9.05 -27.51
CA ALA A 123 -6.78 -8.38 -28.74
C ALA A 123 -7.93 -7.51 -29.29
N TYR A 124 -7.62 -6.69 -30.26
CA TYR A 124 -8.64 -5.99 -31.05
C TYR A 124 -9.68 -6.98 -31.59
N GLY A 125 -10.94 -6.67 -31.43
CA GLY A 125 -12.07 -7.50 -31.89
C GLY A 125 -12.55 -8.55 -30.91
N ASP A 126 -11.82 -8.81 -29.82
CA ASP A 126 -12.27 -9.73 -28.77
C ASP A 126 -13.53 -9.21 -28.10
N ASN A 127 -14.47 -10.12 -27.80
CA ASN A 127 -15.74 -9.83 -27.17
C ASN A 127 -15.78 -10.42 -25.75
N LEU A 128 -15.90 -9.56 -24.75
CA LEU A 128 -15.88 -10.02 -23.34
C LEU A 128 -17.08 -10.91 -23.01
N TYR A 129 -18.23 -10.72 -23.66
CA TYR A 129 -19.38 -11.62 -23.51
C TYR A 129 -19.02 -13.07 -23.91
N GLU A 130 -18.34 -13.25 -25.05
CA GLU A 130 -17.88 -14.57 -25.50
C GLU A 130 -16.78 -15.12 -24.59
N LEU A 131 -15.80 -14.30 -24.25
CA LEU A 131 -14.67 -14.68 -23.39
C LEU A 131 -15.08 -15.03 -21.96
N SER A 132 -16.19 -14.46 -21.48
CA SER A 132 -16.78 -14.74 -20.18
C SER A 132 -17.68 -15.99 -20.16
N ASN A 133 -17.87 -16.64 -21.31
CA ASN A 133 -18.80 -17.74 -21.54
C ASN A 133 -20.28 -17.31 -21.41
N GLY A 134 -20.64 -16.14 -21.94
CA GLY A 134 -22.00 -15.66 -22.07
C GLY A 134 -22.53 -14.90 -20.85
N MET A 135 -21.67 -14.29 -20.04
CA MET A 135 -22.12 -13.47 -18.92
C MET A 135 -22.68 -12.14 -19.43
N LEU A 136 -23.96 -11.89 -19.18
CA LEU A 136 -24.72 -10.75 -19.71
C LEU A 136 -24.17 -9.39 -19.31
N GLN A 137 -23.48 -9.28 -18.17
CA GLN A 137 -22.84 -8.03 -17.74
C GLN A 137 -21.74 -7.53 -18.69
N TYR A 138 -21.25 -8.36 -19.60
CA TYR A 138 -20.27 -7.98 -20.62
C TYR A 138 -20.87 -7.86 -22.02
N ASP A 139 -22.19 -7.86 -22.13
CA ASP A 139 -22.84 -7.64 -23.42
C ASP A 139 -22.53 -6.23 -23.96
N GLY A 140 -22.21 -6.16 -25.26
CA GLY A 140 -21.74 -4.91 -25.89
C GLY A 140 -20.28 -4.54 -25.66
N TYR A 141 -19.53 -5.26 -24.82
CA TYR A 141 -18.10 -5.01 -24.55
C TYR A 141 -17.20 -5.80 -25.52
N LYS A 142 -17.18 -5.36 -26.78
CA LYS A 142 -16.24 -5.81 -27.78
C LYS A 142 -15.13 -4.78 -27.93
N ILE A 143 -13.87 -5.21 -27.94
CA ILE A 143 -12.71 -4.31 -28.05
C ILE A 143 -12.65 -3.70 -29.43
N SER A 144 -12.78 -2.37 -29.52
CA SER A 144 -12.76 -1.58 -30.76
C SER A 144 -11.45 -0.84 -30.99
N GLU A 145 -10.66 -0.62 -29.93
CA GLU A 145 -9.34 0.04 -30.03
C GLU A 145 -8.48 -0.31 -28.81
N ILE A 146 -7.18 -0.44 -29.01
CA ILE A 146 -6.18 -0.59 -27.95
C ILE A 146 -5.09 0.45 -28.19
N ASP A 147 -5.05 1.48 -27.37
CA ASP A 147 -3.96 2.44 -27.29
C ASP A 147 -2.98 1.99 -26.19
N ALA A 148 -1.78 1.61 -26.58
CA ALA A 148 -0.74 1.13 -25.66
C ALA A 148 0.34 2.18 -25.39
N SER A 149 0.00 3.47 -25.46
CA SER A 149 0.85 4.59 -25.02
C SER A 149 0.97 4.66 -23.49
N ASP A 150 1.81 5.57 -22.97
CA ASP A 150 2.00 5.74 -21.53
C ASP A 150 0.69 6.10 -20.78
N THR A 151 -0.25 6.76 -21.47
CA THR A 151 -1.61 7.04 -20.98
C THR A 151 -2.65 6.13 -21.65
N GLY A 152 -2.26 4.91 -21.95
CA GLY A 152 -3.02 4.00 -22.80
C GLY A 152 -4.39 3.65 -22.28
N CYS A 153 -5.32 3.36 -23.23
CA CYS A 153 -6.67 2.91 -22.91
C CYS A 153 -7.14 1.80 -23.86
N VAL A 154 -8.09 1.01 -23.40
CA VAL A 154 -8.89 0.12 -24.23
C VAL A 154 -10.28 0.73 -24.43
N ARG A 155 -10.74 0.78 -25.69
CA ARG A 155 -12.11 1.23 -26.03
C ARG A 155 -12.96 0.07 -26.48
N PHE A 156 -14.22 0.14 -26.12
CA PHE A 156 -15.21 -0.86 -26.47
C PHE A 156 -16.24 -0.32 -27.50
N THR A 157 -16.90 -1.21 -28.22
CA THR A 157 -17.89 -0.84 -29.26
C THR A 157 -19.12 -0.11 -28.72
N ASN A 158 -19.40 -0.21 -27.43
CA ASN A 158 -20.46 0.55 -26.74
C ASN A 158 -20.06 2.01 -26.41
N GLY A 159 -18.83 2.42 -26.76
CA GLY A 159 -18.32 3.78 -26.52
C GLY A 159 -17.65 3.98 -25.15
N GLU A 160 -17.62 2.96 -24.32
CA GLU A 160 -16.93 3.02 -23.04
C GLU A 160 -15.43 2.81 -23.22
N GLU A 161 -14.62 3.40 -22.32
CA GLU A 161 -13.17 3.24 -22.28
C GLU A 161 -12.67 2.94 -20.88
N LEU A 162 -11.53 2.25 -20.78
CA LEU A 162 -10.88 1.87 -19.53
C LEU A 162 -9.37 2.04 -19.67
N HIS A 163 -8.75 2.80 -18.76
CA HIS A 163 -7.31 3.02 -18.74
C HIS A 163 -6.57 1.97 -17.92
N GLY A 164 -5.27 1.87 -18.13
CA GLY A 164 -4.42 1.00 -17.32
C GLY A 164 -4.49 1.35 -15.83
N GLY A 165 -4.76 0.36 -14.99
CA GLY A 165 -4.95 0.54 -13.54
C GLY A 165 -6.38 0.88 -13.11
N GLU A 166 -7.33 1.04 -14.05
CA GLU A 166 -8.73 1.30 -13.71
C GLU A 166 -9.51 0.01 -13.50
N VAL A 167 -10.40 0.04 -12.53
CA VAL A 167 -11.36 -1.03 -12.26
C VAL A 167 -12.78 -0.51 -12.46
N ALA A 168 -13.52 -1.15 -13.36
CA ALA A 168 -14.95 -0.94 -13.50
C ALA A 168 -15.67 -1.87 -12.53
N ASN A 169 -16.39 -1.28 -11.59
CA ASN A 169 -17.18 -2.02 -10.64
C ASN A 169 -18.41 -1.20 -10.24
N ASN A 170 -19.58 -1.64 -10.62
CA ASN A 170 -20.84 -1.05 -10.19
C ASN A 170 -21.29 -1.61 -8.82
N SER A 171 -20.78 -2.77 -8.40
CA SER A 171 -20.92 -3.22 -7.02
C SER A 171 -19.88 -2.49 -6.16
N GLN A 172 -20.31 -1.74 -5.18
CA GLN A 172 -19.48 -1.00 -4.22
C GLN A 172 -18.75 -1.96 -3.25
N GLU A 173 -18.20 -3.07 -3.75
CA GLU A 173 -17.44 -3.97 -2.90
C GLU A 173 -16.02 -3.43 -2.73
N MET A 174 -15.82 -2.73 -1.63
CA MET A 174 -14.51 -2.28 -1.15
C MET A 174 -13.45 -3.40 -1.15
N SER A 175 -13.89 -4.64 -1.02
CA SER A 175 -13.03 -5.83 -1.07
C SER A 175 -12.31 -5.99 -2.41
N ASP A 176 -12.99 -5.70 -3.53
CA ASP A 176 -12.39 -5.81 -4.86
C ASP A 176 -11.30 -4.78 -5.11
N LEU A 177 -11.57 -3.53 -4.71
CA LEU A 177 -10.58 -2.47 -4.76
C LEU A 177 -9.36 -2.82 -3.87
N ARG A 178 -9.60 -3.35 -2.66
CA ARG A 178 -8.52 -3.78 -1.77
C ARG A 178 -7.70 -4.92 -2.37
N ARG A 179 -8.35 -5.86 -3.03
CA ARG A 179 -7.66 -6.96 -3.75
C ARG A 179 -6.73 -6.41 -4.85
N VAL A 180 -7.21 -5.46 -5.66
CA VAL A 180 -6.40 -4.82 -6.69
C VAL A 180 -5.23 -4.05 -6.06
N GLN A 181 -5.47 -3.27 -5.02
CA GLN A 181 -4.41 -2.53 -4.31
C GLN A 181 -3.33 -3.46 -3.75
N ILE A 182 -3.72 -4.56 -3.11
CA ILE A 182 -2.79 -5.55 -2.57
C ILE A 182 -1.98 -6.19 -3.71
N ARG A 183 -2.63 -6.62 -4.79
CA ARG A 183 -1.99 -7.19 -5.97
C ARG A 183 -0.94 -6.27 -6.57
N GLU A 184 -1.32 -5.04 -6.86
CA GLU A 184 -0.42 -4.06 -7.48
C GLU A 184 0.76 -3.69 -6.57
N THR A 185 0.55 -3.67 -5.26
CA THR A 185 1.64 -3.50 -4.30
C THR A 185 2.61 -4.67 -4.35
N ILE A 186 2.12 -5.92 -4.43
CA ILE A 186 2.97 -7.11 -4.53
C ILE A 186 3.78 -7.09 -5.85
N LYS A 187 3.15 -6.75 -7.00
CA LYS A 187 3.84 -6.61 -8.28
C LYS A 187 4.97 -5.56 -8.20
N SER A 188 4.63 -4.36 -7.73
CA SER A 188 5.60 -3.27 -7.58
C SER A 188 6.75 -3.62 -6.62
N HIS A 189 6.46 -4.42 -5.59
CA HIS A 189 7.49 -4.94 -4.68
C HIS A 189 8.50 -5.81 -5.43
N PHE A 190 8.03 -6.83 -6.17
CA PHE A 190 8.91 -7.73 -6.91
C PHE A 190 9.74 -6.98 -7.96
N GLU A 191 9.14 -6.04 -8.70
CA GLU A 191 9.84 -5.20 -9.67
C GLU A 191 10.96 -4.38 -9.01
N LYS A 192 10.67 -3.79 -7.86
CA LYS A 192 11.64 -2.97 -7.11
C LYS A 192 12.72 -3.83 -6.46
N GLU A 193 12.34 -4.96 -5.88
CA GLU A 193 13.26 -5.88 -5.23
C GLU A 193 14.26 -6.45 -6.24
N GLU A 194 13.83 -6.86 -7.44
CA GLU A 194 14.71 -7.34 -8.51
C GLU A 194 15.78 -6.29 -8.89
N GLN A 195 15.36 -5.02 -9.05
CA GLN A 195 16.27 -3.92 -9.37
C GLN A 195 17.31 -3.66 -8.28
N LEU A 196 16.90 -3.76 -7.02
CA LEU A 196 17.74 -3.44 -5.87
C LEU A 196 18.56 -4.63 -5.36
N PHE A 197 18.13 -5.85 -5.65
CA PHE A 197 18.81 -7.08 -5.25
C PHE A 197 20.27 -7.13 -5.73
N ALA A 198 20.50 -6.77 -6.99
CA ALA A 198 21.85 -6.71 -7.56
C ALA A 198 22.77 -5.68 -6.86
N GLN A 199 22.19 -4.72 -6.15
CA GLN A 199 22.89 -3.70 -5.37
C GLN A 199 23.05 -4.09 -3.90
N GLY A 200 22.62 -5.28 -3.50
CA GLY A 200 22.67 -5.73 -2.12
C GLY A 200 21.67 -5.03 -1.18
N ILE A 201 20.59 -4.46 -1.73
CA ILE A 201 19.59 -3.72 -0.97
C ILE A 201 18.30 -4.54 -0.89
N LYS A 202 17.89 -4.88 0.33
CA LYS A 202 16.63 -5.55 0.59
C LYS A 202 15.45 -4.56 0.53
N THR A 203 14.38 -4.98 -0.13
CA THR A 203 13.14 -4.21 -0.23
C THR A 203 12.13 -4.68 0.82
N LEU A 204 11.45 -3.74 1.46
CA LEU A 204 10.30 -3.99 2.33
C LEU A 204 9.11 -3.18 1.81
N SER A 205 7.91 -3.76 1.84
CA SER A 205 6.66 -3.06 1.53
C SER A 205 5.78 -2.97 2.75
N LEU A 206 5.14 -1.80 2.91
CA LEU A 206 4.32 -1.48 4.07
C LEU A 206 2.86 -1.31 3.64
N PHE A 207 1.95 -2.05 4.28
CA PHE A 207 0.52 -1.87 4.14
C PHE A 207 -0.04 -1.17 5.37
N PHE A 208 -0.62 0.01 5.17
CA PHE A 208 -1.42 0.67 6.20
C PHE A 208 -2.87 0.23 6.07
N ILE A 209 -3.37 -0.41 7.11
CA ILE A 209 -4.74 -0.94 7.13
C ILE A 209 -5.62 -0.14 8.10
N ASP A 210 -6.91 -0.17 7.83
CA ASP A 210 -7.94 0.51 8.60
C ASP A 210 -8.30 -0.19 9.92
N GLU A 211 -8.27 -1.53 9.92
CA GLU A 211 -8.63 -2.36 11.07
C GLU A 211 -7.71 -3.57 11.19
N VAL A 212 -7.19 -3.84 12.39
CA VAL A 212 -6.33 -5.00 12.66
C VAL A 212 -7.06 -6.32 12.39
N ALA A 213 -8.37 -6.38 12.69
CA ALA A 213 -9.20 -7.56 12.46
C ALA A 213 -9.28 -8.00 10.98
N LYS A 214 -9.04 -7.09 10.02
CA LYS A 214 -8.98 -7.42 8.59
C LYS A 214 -7.70 -8.17 8.20
N TYR A 215 -6.65 -8.06 8.99
CA TYR A 215 -5.42 -8.82 8.78
C TYR A 215 -5.30 -10.00 9.74
N ARG A 216 -5.62 -9.82 11.03
CA ARG A 216 -5.45 -10.80 12.10
C ARG A 216 -6.69 -10.88 12.97
N GLN A 217 -7.20 -12.10 13.17
CA GLN A 217 -8.34 -12.40 14.00
C GLN A 217 -7.97 -13.47 15.03
N TYR A 218 -8.79 -13.60 16.07
CA TYR A 218 -8.62 -14.61 17.11
C TYR A 218 -9.97 -15.30 17.35
N ASP A 219 -9.94 -16.63 17.48
CA ASP A 219 -11.10 -17.40 17.87
C ASP A 219 -11.38 -17.29 19.38
N GLU A 220 -12.45 -17.90 19.83
CA GLU A 220 -12.85 -17.93 21.24
C GLU A 220 -11.79 -18.58 22.15
N ASP A 221 -11.02 -19.54 21.63
CA ASP A 221 -9.90 -20.21 22.29
C ASP A 221 -8.56 -19.43 22.23
N GLY A 222 -8.56 -18.26 21.56
CA GLY A 222 -7.37 -17.43 21.36
C GLY A 222 -6.48 -17.85 20.19
N THR A 223 -6.90 -18.83 19.38
CA THR A 223 -6.13 -19.25 18.20
C THR A 223 -6.16 -18.15 17.14
N GLN A 224 -4.96 -17.79 16.65
CA GLN A 224 -4.79 -16.76 15.64
C GLN A 224 -5.22 -17.25 14.25
N LYS A 225 -5.98 -16.42 13.53
CA LYS A 225 -6.38 -16.63 12.12
C LYS A 225 -6.09 -15.41 11.27
N LEU A 226 -5.92 -15.62 9.97
CA LEU A 226 -5.85 -14.52 9.02
C LEU A 226 -7.23 -13.90 8.80
N GLY A 227 -7.28 -12.59 8.85
CA GLY A 227 -8.42 -11.81 8.40
C GLY A 227 -8.51 -11.75 6.87
N GLU A 228 -9.46 -10.97 6.37
CA GLU A 228 -9.73 -10.82 4.93
C GLU A 228 -8.48 -10.37 4.13
N TYR A 229 -7.79 -9.31 4.57
CA TYR A 229 -6.62 -8.77 3.86
C TYR A 229 -5.45 -9.74 3.85
N GLY A 230 -5.25 -10.48 4.94
CA GLY A 230 -4.21 -11.50 5.00
C GLY A 230 -4.46 -12.63 4.01
N LYS A 231 -5.72 -13.10 3.89
CA LYS A 231 -6.12 -14.12 2.92
C LYS A 231 -5.97 -13.64 1.48
N ILE A 232 -6.45 -12.42 1.18
CA ILE A 232 -6.29 -11.80 -0.15
C ILE A 232 -4.80 -11.70 -0.50
N PHE A 233 -3.98 -11.27 0.45
CA PHE A 233 -2.54 -11.14 0.24
C PHE A 233 -1.91 -12.49 -0.13
N GLU A 234 -2.16 -13.55 0.65
CA GLU A 234 -1.59 -14.86 0.38
C GLU A 234 -2.02 -15.42 -0.99
N GLU A 235 -3.30 -15.27 -1.35
CA GLU A 235 -3.83 -15.70 -2.65
C GLU A 235 -3.14 -14.97 -3.82
N GLU A 236 -3.06 -13.63 -3.76
CA GLU A 236 -2.45 -12.82 -4.82
C GLU A 236 -0.94 -13.01 -4.89
N TYR A 237 -0.28 -13.13 -3.72
CA TYR A 237 1.15 -13.40 -3.65
C TYR A 237 1.50 -14.73 -4.32
N GLN A 238 0.78 -15.81 -4.02
CA GLN A 238 1.05 -17.13 -4.60
C GLN A 238 0.89 -17.15 -6.12
N LYS A 239 -0.09 -16.39 -6.66
CA LYS A 239 -0.26 -16.26 -8.12
C LYS A 239 0.94 -15.55 -8.75
N ILE A 240 1.27 -14.36 -8.24
CA ILE A 240 2.36 -13.52 -8.76
C ILE A 240 3.70 -14.22 -8.60
N PHE A 241 3.95 -14.87 -7.46
CA PHE A 241 5.17 -15.61 -7.21
C PHE A 241 5.36 -16.74 -8.22
N ARG A 242 4.32 -17.51 -8.54
CA ARG A 242 4.39 -18.59 -9.56
C ARG A 242 4.73 -18.05 -10.94
N ASP A 243 4.10 -16.93 -11.34
CA ASP A 243 4.35 -16.32 -12.65
C ASP A 243 5.79 -15.80 -12.72
N ARG A 244 6.25 -15.09 -11.68
CA ARG A 244 7.64 -14.60 -11.60
C ARG A 244 8.67 -15.73 -11.59
N MET A 245 8.40 -16.85 -10.94
CA MET A 245 9.29 -18.00 -10.91
C MET A 245 9.46 -18.67 -12.27
N GLN A 246 8.45 -18.60 -13.16
CA GLN A 246 8.60 -19.07 -14.55
C GLN A 246 9.58 -18.19 -15.34
N GLU A 247 9.54 -16.87 -15.12
CA GLU A 247 10.42 -15.91 -15.80
C GLU A 247 11.87 -15.94 -15.27
N LEU A 248 12.04 -16.11 -13.96
CA LEU A 248 13.30 -15.90 -13.24
C LEU A 248 14.02 -17.18 -12.83
N TYR A 249 13.58 -18.34 -13.31
CA TYR A 249 14.01 -19.65 -12.81
C TYR A 249 15.54 -19.87 -12.75
N GLN A 250 16.29 -19.32 -13.70
CA GLN A 250 17.75 -19.48 -13.81
C GLN A 250 18.56 -18.26 -13.35
N THR A 251 17.91 -17.26 -12.74
CA THR A 251 18.59 -16.06 -12.27
C THR A 251 19.04 -16.16 -10.81
N PRO A 252 20.09 -15.45 -10.38
CA PRO A 252 20.47 -15.39 -8.97
C PRO A 252 19.34 -14.86 -8.07
N TYR A 253 18.55 -13.92 -8.57
CA TYR A 253 17.38 -13.42 -7.86
C TYR A 253 16.28 -14.49 -7.75
N GLY A 254 16.05 -15.27 -8.79
CA GLY A 254 15.13 -16.40 -8.77
C GLY A 254 15.55 -17.50 -7.77
N GLU A 255 16.85 -17.76 -7.62
CA GLU A 255 17.35 -18.65 -6.59
C GLU A 255 17.10 -18.14 -5.19
N TYR A 256 17.36 -16.86 -4.96
CA TYR A 256 17.03 -16.19 -3.70
C TYR A 256 15.53 -16.26 -3.37
N LEU A 257 14.66 -16.01 -4.35
CA LEU A 257 13.21 -16.12 -4.18
C LEU A 257 12.77 -17.54 -3.81
N ARG A 258 13.31 -18.57 -4.44
CA ARG A 258 12.99 -19.98 -4.11
C ARG A 258 13.32 -20.31 -2.65
N ASN A 259 14.45 -19.81 -2.17
CA ASN A 259 14.93 -20.13 -0.84
C ASN A 259 14.24 -19.32 0.26
N MET A 260 13.89 -18.07 -0.04
CA MET A 260 13.46 -17.11 1.00
C MET A 260 12.00 -16.67 0.87
N ALA A 261 11.36 -16.90 -0.27
CA ALA A 261 10.05 -16.31 -0.59
C ALA A 261 8.97 -17.32 -0.97
N ALA A 262 9.29 -18.62 -0.99
CA ALA A 262 8.36 -19.67 -1.39
C ALA A 262 7.27 -19.95 -0.34
N ASP A 263 7.59 -19.77 0.94
CA ASP A 263 6.60 -19.88 2.02
C ASP A 263 5.86 -18.55 2.20
N VAL A 264 4.64 -18.49 1.72
CA VAL A 264 3.81 -17.28 1.79
C VAL A 264 3.55 -16.83 3.22
N SER A 265 3.43 -17.74 4.18
CA SER A 265 3.17 -17.40 5.57
C SER A 265 4.36 -16.73 6.26
N ALA A 266 5.57 -16.96 5.76
CA ALA A 266 6.80 -16.39 6.29
C ALA A 266 7.15 -15.02 5.69
N VAL A 267 6.62 -14.66 4.51
CA VAL A 267 7.00 -13.42 3.81
C VAL A 267 6.28 -12.17 4.31
N HIS A 268 5.25 -12.31 5.12
CA HIS A 268 4.50 -11.18 5.66
C HIS A 268 4.31 -11.27 7.17
N THR A 269 4.19 -10.11 7.79
CA THR A 269 3.91 -10.02 9.22
C THR A 269 3.08 -8.78 9.54
N GLY A 270 2.45 -8.77 10.73
CA GLY A 270 1.70 -7.63 11.22
C GLY A 270 2.36 -7.00 12.43
N TYR A 271 2.53 -5.69 12.43
CA TYR A 271 2.99 -4.90 13.56
C TYR A 271 1.84 -4.04 14.08
N PHE A 272 1.28 -4.47 15.20
CA PHE A 272 0.10 -3.88 15.81
C PHE A 272 0.29 -3.71 17.31
N SER A 273 -0.51 -2.82 17.91
CA SER A 273 -0.62 -2.72 19.36
C SER A 273 -1.11 -4.04 19.95
N ILE A 274 -0.67 -4.34 21.17
CA ILE A 274 -0.98 -5.60 21.85
C ILE A 274 -1.81 -5.30 23.10
N ASP A 275 -2.89 -6.03 23.32
CA ASP A 275 -3.70 -5.95 24.52
C ASP A 275 -3.05 -6.73 25.71
N LYS A 276 -3.70 -6.67 26.87
CA LYS A 276 -3.22 -7.38 28.08
C LYS A 276 -3.21 -8.90 27.95
N LYS A 277 -3.90 -9.46 26.94
CA LYS A 277 -3.95 -10.90 26.64
C LYS A 277 -2.92 -11.32 25.59
N GLY A 278 -2.16 -10.36 25.03
CA GLY A 278 -1.20 -10.58 23.96
C GLY A 278 -1.82 -10.57 22.55
N HIS A 279 -3.08 -10.18 22.41
CA HIS A 279 -3.74 -10.10 21.10
C HIS A 279 -3.44 -8.76 20.41
N SER A 280 -3.23 -8.79 19.10
CA SER A 280 -3.11 -7.60 18.27
C SER A 280 -4.44 -6.88 18.17
N VAL A 281 -4.45 -5.57 18.44
CA VAL A 281 -5.65 -4.73 18.49
C VAL A 281 -5.41 -3.41 17.78
N ASP A 282 -6.51 -2.72 17.43
CA ASP A 282 -6.45 -1.36 16.92
C ASP A 282 -5.88 -0.42 17.99
N SER A 283 -4.99 0.47 17.57
CA SER A 283 -4.48 1.52 18.46
C SER A 283 -5.60 2.47 18.84
N LYS A 284 -5.88 2.56 20.12
CA LYS A 284 -6.85 3.51 20.67
C LYS A 284 -6.11 4.63 21.38
N CYS A 285 -6.27 5.86 20.90
CA CYS A 285 -5.92 7.06 21.66
C CYS A 285 -7.02 7.28 22.70
N GLU A 286 -6.77 6.93 23.96
CA GLU A 286 -7.68 7.30 25.04
C GLU A 286 -7.65 8.83 25.22
N ARG A 287 -8.82 9.48 25.13
CA ARG A 287 -8.94 10.92 25.40
C ARG A 287 -8.39 11.23 26.80
N GLY A 288 -7.26 11.95 26.82
CA GLY A 288 -6.65 12.44 28.08
C GLY A 288 -5.45 11.65 28.59
N LYS A 289 -5.00 10.62 27.87
CA LYS A 289 -3.69 9.99 28.11
C LYS A 289 -2.78 10.21 26.90
N ASP A 290 -1.59 10.72 27.12
CA ASP A 290 -0.57 10.99 26.11
C ASP A 290 0.21 9.73 25.67
N THR A 291 -0.18 8.54 26.11
CA THR A 291 0.45 7.28 25.75
C THR A 291 -0.47 6.49 24.82
N SER A 292 -0.04 6.30 23.58
CA SER A 292 -0.66 5.32 22.68
C SER A 292 -0.19 3.92 23.05
N ASN A 293 -1.05 2.92 22.86
CA ASN A 293 -0.67 1.50 23.04
C ASN A 293 0.29 1.00 21.94
N ASP A 294 0.79 1.90 21.08
CA ASP A 294 1.71 1.61 19.98
C ASP A 294 3.16 1.41 20.42
N GLU A 295 3.48 1.70 21.68
CA GLU A 295 4.85 1.62 22.21
C GLU A 295 5.46 0.23 22.00
N SER A 296 4.67 -0.83 22.19
CA SER A 296 5.14 -2.22 22.01
C SER A 296 5.40 -2.60 20.55
N ALA A 297 4.58 -2.12 19.63
CA ALA A 297 4.77 -2.38 18.19
C ALA A 297 5.97 -1.58 17.66
N TYR A 298 6.11 -0.33 18.07
CA TYR A 298 7.23 0.53 17.71
C TYR A 298 8.56 -0.02 18.21
N ASP A 299 8.64 -0.41 19.49
CA ASP A 299 9.83 -1.03 20.10
C ASP A 299 10.25 -2.30 19.34
N LEU A 300 9.29 -3.13 18.94
CA LEU A 300 9.57 -4.38 18.21
C LEU A 300 10.21 -4.10 16.85
N ILE A 301 9.68 -3.12 16.11
CA ILE A 301 10.21 -2.70 14.81
C ILE A 301 11.60 -2.10 14.95
N MET A 302 11.80 -1.20 15.92
CA MET A 302 13.08 -0.51 16.10
C MET A 302 14.18 -1.44 16.58
N ARG A 303 13.87 -2.37 17.49
CA ARG A 303 14.84 -3.36 17.99
C ARG A 303 15.23 -4.42 16.96
N ASN A 304 14.33 -4.75 16.03
CA ASN A 304 14.55 -5.79 15.02
C ASN A 304 14.84 -5.23 13.61
N LYS A 305 15.08 -3.93 13.47
CA LYS A 305 15.31 -3.27 12.18
C LYS A 305 16.40 -3.94 11.36
N GLU A 306 17.56 -4.17 11.94
CA GLU A 306 18.69 -4.83 11.26
C GLU A 306 18.35 -6.26 10.82
N ALA A 307 17.65 -7.01 11.66
CA ALA A 307 17.21 -8.37 11.32
C ALA A 307 16.20 -8.36 10.16
N LEU A 308 15.28 -7.42 10.14
CA LEU A 308 14.30 -7.26 9.05
C LEU A 308 14.96 -6.89 7.72
N LEU A 309 16.02 -6.07 7.76
CA LEU A 309 16.77 -5.65 6.57
C LEU A 309 17.76 -6.71 6.07
N SER A 310 17.97 -7.80 6.82
CA SER A 310 18.82 -8.91 6.38
C SER A 310 18.15 -9.73 5.28
N PHE A 311 18.92 -10.13 4.26
CA PHE A 311 18.47 -11.08 3.22
C PHE A 311 18.14 -12.48 3.77
N ASN A 312 18.66 -12.83 4.96
CA ASN A 312 18.36 -14.10 5.63
C ASN A 312 16.99 -14.10 6.33
N ASN A 313 16.30 -12.96 6.38
CA ASN A 313 14.95 -12.86 6.93
C ASN A 313 13.94 -12.94 5.77
N PRO A 314 12.96 -13.86 5.81
CA PRO A 314 11.98 -14.00 4.73
C PRO A 314 10.96 -12.86 4.66
N VAL A 315 10.75 -12.10 5.74
CA VAL A 315 9.75 -11.02 5.78
C VAL A 315 10.05 -9.94 4.76
N ARG A 316 9.07 -9.64 3.93
CA ARG A 316 9.10 -8.65 2.85
C ARG A 316 7.96 -7.65 2.94
N PHE A 317 6.85 -8.07 3.53
CA PHE A 317 5.63 -7.27 3.63
C PHE A 317 5.22 -7.10 5.09
N ILE A 318 4.90 -5.88 5.43
CA ILE A 318 4.54 -5.51 6.79
C ILE A 318 3.16 -4.87 6.76
N PHE A 319 2.24 -5.37 7.57
CA PHE A 319 0.94 -4.77 7.79
C PHE A 319 0.96 -3.97 9.08
N SER A 320 0.51 -2.72 9.03
CA SER A 320 0.48 -1.83 10.20
C SER A 320 -0.83 -1.04 10.24
N HIS A 321 -1.35 -0.76 11.43
CA HIS A 321 -2.55 0.05 11.62
C HIS A 321 -2.20 1.52 11.84
N SER A 322 -1.38 1.83 12.83
CA SER A 322 -1.00 3.19 13.21
C SER A 322 0.50 3.39 13.30
N ALA A 323 1.23 2.34 13.68
CA ALA A 323 2.68 2.39 13.75
C ALA A 323 3.27 2.65 12.35
N LEU A 324 4.36 3.41 12.28
CA LEU A 324 5.08 3.77 11.04
C LEU A 324 4.34 4.73 10.08
N ARG A 325 3.23 5.35 10.46
CA ARG A 325 2.53 6.33 9.61
C ARG A 325 3.38 7.54 9.25
N GLU A 326 4.37 7.85 10.06
CA GLU A 326 5.30 8.98 9.86
C GLU A 326 6.53 8.59 9.03
N GLY A 327 6.56 7.39 8.52
CA GLY A 327 7.69 6.83 7.79
C GLY A 327 8.58 5.95 8.69
N TRP A 328 9.50 5.29 8.04
CA TRP A 328 10.49 4.41 8.69
C TRP A 328 11.81 4.59 7.94
N ASP A 329 12.76 5.24 8.58
CA ASP A 329 14.12 5.48 8.09
C ASP A 329 15.10 4.41 8.57
#